data_27e798b16e024296fe8c896ad1a86864
#
_entry.id   27e798b16e024296fe8c896ad1a86864
#
_cell.length_a   1.000
_cell.length_b   1.000
_cell.length_c   1.000
_cell.angle_alpha   90.00
_cell.angle_beta   90.00
_cell.angle_gamma   90.00
#
_symmetry.space_group_name_H-M   'P 1'
#
loop_
_entity.id
_entity.type
_entity.pdbx_description
1 polymer ?
#
loop_
_entity_poly.entity_id
_entity_poly.type
_entity_poly.pdbx_seq_one_letter_code
_entity_poly.pdbx_strand_id
1 'polypeptide(L)'
;MKKLCWIFLLTIGLMSCGKKEAASTTDNTQESFFPKGKTDTLKVVTEIAEMRVFNYPVQASGKIKAAYEELIMAQNGGLLQFCKAQNGLRIKQNEVIATFETSDLALRKERILIQKFNAQKEYESQLLGYESLLKEKTAQEAEAVRQKLKASSGLLALELDLKELERELSRSSLKAPIDGILAQVQIQKGMTIRAGQELYRIYSADDLYLEAKVLESDLPLLKIGQAAILKSVASPNISYNSRLSSIDPIVDEHGLINVQLKIQHPRNLLLGMNASGEIKVPQKRGILVPRNAVVLRNNRPVVFTCEEGLAKWNYVTTGTENGESMEITEGIKSGSEIIVTNNIQLAHNAPVKKQ
;
A
#
# COMPACT_ATOMS: atom_id res chain seq x y z
N MET A 1 -15.55 -41.24 -34.26
CA MET A 1 -15.46 -42.72 -34.28
C MET A 1 -15.90 -43.26 -32.94
N LYS A 2 -16.94 -44.14 -33.00
CA LYS A 2 -17.36 -45.24 -32.11
C LYS A 2 -17.60 -44.88 -30.64
N LYS A 3 -18.86 -44.75 -30.18
CA LYS A 3 -19.89 -45.80 -29.85
C LYS A 3 -19.49 -46.67 -28.67
N LEU A 4 -20.27 -46.63 -27.55
CA LEU A 4 -21.15 -47.74 -27.08
C LEU A 4 -21.72 -47.29 -25.69
N CYS A 5 -22.90 -46.96 -25.41
CA CYS A 5 -24.20 -47.64 -25.33
C CYS A 5 -24.12 -48.99 -24.59
N TRP A 6 -24.68 -49.07 -23.37
CA TRP A 6 -25.35 -50.27 -22.88
C TRP A 6 -26.42 -49.94 -21.85
N ILE A 7 -27.62 -50.29 -22.24
CA ILE A 7 -28.91 -50.35 -21.57
C ILE A 7 -28.99 -51.74 -20.92
N PHE A 8 -29.49 -51.85 -19.70
CA PHE A 8 -30.17 -53.06 -19.27
C PHE A 8 -31.39 -52.76 -18.39
N LEU A 9 -32.47 -53.30 -18.84
CA LEU A 9 -33.86 -53.19 -18.46
C LEU A 9 -34.28 -54.44 -17.65
N LEU A 10 -35.44 -54.40 -17.02
CA LEU A 10 -36.34 -55.49 -16.59
C LEU A 10 -36.17 -55.93 -15.13
N THR A 11 -37.16 -56.21 -14.29
CA THR A 11 -38.63 -56.44 -14.40
C THR A 11 -39.20 -56.52 -12.98
N ILE A 12 -40.33 -55.95 -12.73
CA ILE A 12 -41.70 -56.53 -12.43
C ILE A 12 -41.75 -57.53 -11.27
N GLY A 13 -42.62 -57.28 -10.29
CA GLY A 13 -43.14 -58.24 -9.33
C GLY A 13 -44.29 -57.68 -8.49
N LEU A 14 -45.48 -58.00 -8.87
CA LEU A 14 -46.78 -57.58 -8.40
C LEU A 14 -47.24 -58.36 -7.16
N MET A 15 -48.28 -57.81 -6.48
CA MET A 15 -49.35 -58.40 -5.69
C MET A 15 -49.07 -58.76 -4.23
N SER A 16 -49.91 -58.35 -3.25
CA SER A 16 -51.33 -58.83 -3.10
C SER A 16 -52.08 -58.04 -2.00
N CYS A 17 -53.32 -57.91 -2.24
CA CYS A 17 -54.47 -57.45 -1.47
C CYS A 17 -54.74 -58.21 -0.15
N GLY A 18 -55.45 -57.53 0.78
CA GLY A 18 -56.32 -58.23 1.72
C GLY A 18 -56.70 -57.44 2.97
N LYS A 19 -57.80 -56.82 2.90
CA LYS A 19 -59.13 -56.83 3.58
C LYS A 19 -59.22 -56.16 4.97
N LYS A 20 -60.24 -55.34 5.02
CA LYS A 20 -61.01 -54.74 6.13
C LYS A 20 -61.33 -55.69 7.25
N GLU A 21 -61.38 -55.14 8.49
CA GLU A 21 -62.63 -55.17 9.26
C GLU A 21 -62.54 -54.28 10.52
N ALA A 22 -63.65 -53.90 11.03
CA ALA A 22 -64.16 -52.79 11.76
C ALA A 22 -64.09 -52.91 13.28
N ALA A 23 -64.07 -51.73 13.90
CA ALA A 23 -64.68 -51.27 15.13
C ALA A 23 -64.56 -52.11 16.40
N SER A 24 -63.95 -51.53 17.44
CA SER A 24 -64.64 -51.41 18.74
C SER A 24 -63.95 -50.36 19.60
N THR A 25 -64.69 -49.39 20.06
CA THR A 25 -64.47 -48.42 21.13
C THR A 25 -64.04 -49.13 22.42
N THR A 26 -62.92 -48.68 22.98
CA THR A 26 -62.70 -48.76 24.41
C THR A 26 -61.84 -47.59 24.83
N ASP A 27 -62.41 -46.74 25.65
CA ASP A 27 -61.89 -45.65 26.43
C ASP A 27 -60.73 -46.18 27.28
N ASN A 28 -59.54 -45.59 27.14
CA ASN A 28 -58.46 -45.82 28.04
C ASN A 28 -57.63 -44.53 28.16
N THR A 29 -57.98 -43.84 29.24
CA THR A 29 -57.23 -42.82 29.89
C THR A 29 -55.76 -43.28 30.06
N GLN A 30 -54.88 -42.92 29.15
CA GLN A 30 -53.43 -43.03 29.38
C GLN A 30 -52.94 -41.74 29.99
N GLU A 31 -52.77 -41.75 31.30
CA GLU A 31 -51.91 -40.84 32.02
C GLU A 31 -50.53 -40.84 31.32
N SER A 32 -50.17 -39.73 30.75
CA SER A 32 -48.82 -39.46 30.22
C SER A 32 -47.85 -39.36 31.43
N PHE A 33 -47.19 -40.47 31.74
CA PHE A 33 -46.00 -40.49 32.55
C PHE A 33 -44.84 -39.81 31.80
N PHE A 34 -44.80 -38.46 31.84
CA PHE A 34 -43.54 -37.76 31.67
C PHE A 34 -42.91 -37.67 33.05
N PRO A 35 -41.71 -38.27 33.24
CA PRO A 35 -40.99 -38.04 34.47
C PRO A 35 -40.68 -36.53 34.50
N LYS A 36 -41.14 -35.85 35.57
CA LYS A 36 -40.66 -34.55 35.99
C LYS A 36 -39.15 -34.73 36.32
N GLY A 37 -38.28 -34.76 35.29
CA GLY A 37 -36.86 -34.65 35.47
C GLY A 37 -36.59 -33.30 36.13
N LYS A 38 -35.77 -33.31 37.15
CA LYS A 38 -35.17 -32.11 37.76
C LYS A 38 -34.67 -31.29 36.61
N THR A 39 -35.27 -30.12 36.36
CA THR A 39 -34.74 -29.13 35.42
C THR A 39 -33.43 -28.62 36.03
N ASP A 40 -32.30 -29.26 35.66
CA ASP A 40 -30.99 -28.74 35.99
C ASP A 40 -30.90 -27.38 35.38
N THR A 41 -30.97 -26.35 36.21
CA THR A 41 -30.78 -24.96 35.80
C THR A 41 -29.32 -24.77 35.40
N LEU A 42 -29.09 -24.55 34.10
CA LEU A 42 -27.75 -24.31 33.57
C LEU A 42 -27.24 -22.94 34.07
N LYS A 43 -26.03 -22.94 34.61
CA LYS A 43 -25.35 -21.68 34.97
C LYS A 43 -24.84 -21.02 33.72
N VAL A 44 -25.17 -19.75 33.51
CA VAL A 44 -24.80 -18.96 32.33
C VAL A 44 -24.19 -17.63 32.76
N VAL A 45 -23.24 -17.13 31.98
CA VAL A 45 -22.76 -15.74 32.07
C VAL A 45 -23.56 -14.94 31.05
N THR A 46 -23.99 -13.75 31.48
CA THR A 46 -24.75 -12.84 30.64
C THR A 46 -24.00 -11.53 30.47
N GLU A 47 -24.15 -10.91 29.31
CA GLU A 47 -23.68 -9.56 28.99
C GLU A 47 -24.80 -8.72 28.42
N ILE A 48 -24.70 -7.40 28.52
CA ILE A 48 -25.69 -6.48 27.97
C ILE A 48 -25.29 -6.14 26.53
N ALA A 49 -26.17 -6.38 25.58
CA ALA A 49 -25.99 -5.96 24.20
C ALA A 49 -26.09 -4.44 24.10
N GLU A 50 -24.96 -3.77 23.91
CA GLU A 50 -24.90 -2.31 23.86
C GLU A 50 -24.71 -1.79 22.44
N MET A 51 -25.33 -0.66 22.16
CA MET A 51 -25.09 0.08 20.93
C MET A 51 -23.75 0.81 21.03
N ARG A 52 -22.73 0.31 20.34
CA ARG A 52 -21.37 0.86 20.32
C ARG A 52 -20.95 1.20 18.89
N VAL A 53 -19.95 2.06 18.77
CA VAL A 53 -19.25 2.28 17.49
C VAL A 53 -18.30 1.12 17.28
N PHE A 54 -18.53 0.37 16.22
CA PHE A 54 -17.66 -0.75 15.83
C PHE A 54 -16.56 -0.26 14.90
N ASN A 55 -15.32 -0.39 15.33
CA ASN A 55 -14.17 -0.12 14.51
C ASN A 55 -13.70 -1.42 13.85
N TYR A 56 -13.94 -1.57 12.56
CA TYR A 56 -13.42 -2.68 11.78
C TYR A 56 -12.06 -2.29 11.19
N PRO A 57 -10.96 -2.95 11.59
CA PRO A 57 -9.65 -2.67 11.00
C PRO A 57 -9.55 -3.40 9.66
N VAL A 58 -9.44 -2.66 8.56
CA VAL A 58 -9.06 -3.24 7.28
C VAL A 58 -7.57 -3.59 7.33
N GLN A 59 -7.27 -4.87 7.10
CA GLN A 59 -5.90 -5.37 7.10
C GLN A 59 -5.25 -5.11 5.74
N ALA A 60 -4.07 -4.51 5.76
CA ALA A 60 -3.26 -4.24 4.59
C ALA A 60 -1.86 -4.82 4.80
N SER A 61 -1.33 -5.54 3.82
CA SER A 61 0.02 -6.11 3.91
C SER A 61 0.83 -5.76 2.69
N GLY A 62 2.11 -5.42 2.89
CA GLY A 62 2.95 -4.98 1.78
C GLY A 62 4.39 -4.69 2.16
N LYS A 63 5.03 -3.79 1.41
CA LYS A 63 6.43 -3.41 1.57
C LYS A 63 6.60 -1.91 1.77
N ILE A 64 7.58 -1.57 2.59
CA ILE A 64 8.00 -0.17 2.78
C ILE A 64 8.70 0.31 1.52
N LYS A 65 8.26 1.46 1.01
CA LYS A 65 8.86 2.18 -0.13
C LYS A 65 9.12 3.64 0.23
N ALA A 66 10.03 4.28 -0.50
CA ALA A 66 10.24 5.72 -0.41
C ALA A 66 9.38 6.44 -1.43
N ALA A 67 8.92 7.66 -1.08
CA ALA A 67 8.20 8.52 -2.02
C ALA A 67 9.05 8.90 -3.23
N TYR A 68 10.36 8.98 -3.02
CA TYR A 68 11.33 9.18 -4.08
C TYR A 68 12.49 8.20 -3.93
N GLU A 69 12.75 7.46 -5.00
CA GLU A 69 13.89 6.55 -5.16
C GLU A 69 14.41 6.66 -6.58
N GLU A 70 15.71 6.85 -6.73
CA GLU A 70 16.35 6.96 -8.05
C GLU A 70 17.63 6.14 -8.11
N LEU A 71 17.78 5.42 -9.23
CA LEU A 71 19.01 4.75 -9.61
C LEU A 71 19.88 5.73 -10.38
N ILE A 72 21.04 6.06 -9.83
CA ILE A 72 21.98 6.98 -10.46
C ILE A 72 22.95 6.21 -11.34
N MET A 73 22.96 6.59 -12.61
CA MET A 73 23.85 6.03 -13.64
C MET A 73 24.87 7.06 -14.07
N ALA A 74 26.06 6.61 -14.46
CA ALA A 74 27.12 7.46 -15.00
C ALA A 74 26.69 8.04 -16.37
N GLN A 75 26.68 9.36 -16.50
CA GLN A 75 26.45 10.02 -17.79
C GLN A 75 27.70 9.97 -18.67
N ASN A 76 28.88 10.05 -18.06
CA ASN A 76 30.18 9.98 -18.72
C ASN A 76 31.02 8.85 -18.13
N GLY A 77 32.00 8.36 -18.88
CA GLY A 77 33.04 7.46 -18.39
C GLY A 77 34.25 8.24 -17.86
N GLY A 78 35.08 7.58 -17.07
CA GLY A 78 36.34 8.14 -16.58
C GLY A 78 36.82 7.53 -15.27
N LEU A 79 37.99 7.95 -14.82
CA LEU A 79 38.58 7.56 -13.54
C LEU A 79 37.95 8.38 -12.40
N LEU A 80 37.48 7.71 -11.34
CA LEU A 80 36.98 8.39 -10.14
C LEU A 80 38.17 8.89 -9.27
N GLN A 81 38.42 10.19 -9.27
CA GLN A 81 39.44 10.82 -8.48
C GLN A 81 39.05 10.97 -7.00
N PHE A 82 37.77 11.27 -6.75
CA PHE A 82 37.20 11.39 -5.43
C PHE A 82 35.88 10.60 -5.38
N CYS A 83 35.64 9.91 -4.25
CA CYS A 83 34.38 9.24 -3.98
C CYS A 83 34.20 9.11 -2.47
N LYS A 84 33.10 9.64 -1.95
CA LYS A 84 32.66 9.46 -0.56
C LYS A 84 31.41 8.56 -0.43
N ALA A 85 30.93 8.01 -1.55
CA ALA A 85 29.74 7.17 -1.55
C ALA A 85 29.94 5.93 -0.66
N GLN A 86 29.02 5.72 0.27
CA GLN A 86 28.95 4.57 1.16
C GLN A 86 27.49 4.22 1.41
N ASN A 87 27.20 2.92 1.53
CA ASN A 87 25.85 2.46 1.89
C ASN A 87 25.45 3.01 3.25
N GLY A 88 24.25 3.59 3.34
CA GLY A 88 23.73 4.21 4.56
C GLY A 88 24.16 5.67 4.79
N LEU A 89 25.02 6.24 3.92
CA LEU A 89 25.42 7.63 4.03
C LEU A 89 24.24 8.56 3.75
N ARG A 90 23.93 9.44 4.71
CA ARG A 90 22.94 10.51 4.54
C ARG A 90 23.59 11.69 3.83
N ILE A 91 22.94 12.20 2.79
CA ILE A 91 23.47 13.23 1.90
C ILE A 91 22.40 14.28 1.60
N LYS A 92 22.85 15.52 1.37
CA LYS A 92 21.97 16.65 1.01
C LYS A 92 21.92 16.86 -0.49
N GLN A 93 20.81 17.44 -0.96
CA GLN A 93 20.67 17.84 -2.36
C GLN A 93 21.85 18.74 -2.82
N ASN A 94 22.32 18.51 -4.05
CA ASN A 94 23.47 19.18 -4.66
C ASN A 94 24.84 18.90 -3.99
N GLU A 95 24.89 18.07 -2.98
CA GLU A 95 26.15 17.64 -2.36
C GLU A 95 26.93 16.74 -3.30
N VAL A 96 28.24 16.99 -3.42
CA VAL A 96 29.14 16.20 -4.29
C VAL A 96 29.43 14.84 -3.65
N ILE A 97 29.12 13.78 -4.38
CA ILE A 97 29.31 12.39 -3.97
C ILE A 97 30.62 11.83 -4.52
N ALA A 98 30.90 12.10 -5.78
CA ALA A 98 32.11 11.66 -6.44
C ALA A 98 32.50 12.63 -7.56
N THR A 99 33.79 12.67 -7.91
CA THR A 99 34.29 13.43 -9.06
C THR A 99 35.14 12.56 -9.93
N PHE A 100 35.01 12.73 -11.24
CA PHE A 100 35.89 12.15 -12.23
C PHE A 100 37.16 12.98 -12.36
N GLU A 101 38.20 12.38 -12.86
CA GLU A 101 39.39 13.08 -13.28
C GLU A 101 39.07 14.00 -14.47
N THR A 102 39.53 15.26 -14.37
CA THR A 102 39.22 16.31 -15.36
C THR A 102 40.46 16.99 -15.94
N SER A 103 41.63 16.43 -15.73
CA SER A 103 42.91 17.03 -16.17
C SER A 103 42.93 17.36 -17.66
N ASP A 104 42.49 16.41 -18.51
CA ASP A 104 42.40 16.61 -19.97
C ASP A 104 41.36 17.67 -20.36
N LEU A 105 40.22 17.68 -19.66
CA LEU A 105 39.17 18.66 -19.89
C LEU A 105 39.61 20.07 -19.49
N ALA A 106 40.41 20.18 -18.40
CA ALA A 106 40.99 21.44 -17.96
C ALA A 106 41.97 22.00 -19.00
N LEU A 107 42.85 21.15 -19.52
CA LEU A 107 43.78 21.54 -20.60
C LEU A 107 43.05 21.93 -21.88
N ARG A 108 41.99 21.21 -22.23
CA ARG A 108 41.16 21.54 -23.39
C ARG A 108 40.45 22.90 -23.21
N LYS A 109 39.97 23.18 -21.97
CA LYS A 109 39.36 24.47 -21.64
C LYS A 109 40.35 25.64 -21.81
N GLU A 110 41.55 25.48 -21.32
CA GLU A 110 42.61 26.50 -21.46
C GLU A 110 42.90 26.78 -22.94
N ARG A 111 43.03 25.74 -23.75
CA ARG A 111 43.23 25.89 -25.20
C ARG A 111 42.12 26.65 -25.88
N ILE A 112 40.84 26.32 -25.60
CA ILE A 112 39.67 27.01 -26.16
C ILE A 112 39.67 28.47 -25.70
N LEU A 113 40.01 28.78 -24.46
CA LEU A 113 40.06 30.13 -23.94
C LEU A 113 41.09 30.98 -24.69
N ILE A 114 42.30 30.42 -24.97
CA ILE A 114 43.34 31.10 -25.79
C ILE A 114 42.83 31.35 -27.21
N GLN A 115 42.22 30.37 -27.84
CA GLN A 115 41.65 30.53 -29.19
C GLN A 115 40.54 31.58 -29.21
N LYS A 116 39.66 31.56 -28.21
CA LYS A 116 38.60 32.55 -28.05
C LYS A 116 39.13 33.95 -27.90
N PHE A 117 40.19 34.12 -27.12
CA PHE A 117 40.86 35.42 -26.99
C PHE A 117 41.38 35.94 -28.32
N ASN A 118 42.03 35.11 -29.15
CA ASN A 118 42.54 35.49 -30.48
C ASN A 118 41.38 35.82 -31.43
N ALA A 119 40.30 35.00 -31.48
CA ALA A 119 39.12 35.26 -32.27
C ALA A 119 38.38 36.53 -31.83
N GLN A 120 38.40 36.83 -30.55
CA GLN A 120 37.84 38.10 -30.04
C GLN A 120 38.62 39.30 -30.52
N LYS A 121 39.96 39.23 -30.56
CA LYS A 121 40.81 40.31 -31.10
C LYS A 121 40.62 40.51 -32.58
N GLU A 122 40.49 39.44 -33.34
CA GLU A 122 40.16 39.48 -34.75
C GLU A 122 38.77 40.13 -35.01
N TYR A 123 37.75 39.73 -34.24
CA TYR A 123 36.43 40.33 -34.28
C TYR A 123 36.48 41.85 -33.99
N GLU A 124 37.21 42.28 -32.95
CA GLU A 124 37.38 43.67 -32.57
C GLU A 124 38.07 44.47 -33.70
N SER A 125 39.10 43.90 -34.31
CA SER A 125 39.78 44.48 -35.46
C SER A 125 38.87 44.66 -36.66
N GLN A 126 38.11 43.62 -37.01
CA GLN A 126 37.11 43.71 -38.10
C GLN A 126 36.00 44.73 -37.80
N LEU A 127 35.54 44.78 -36.52
CA LEU A 127 34.47 45.70 -36.10
C LEU A 127 34.89 47.18 -36.29
N LEU A 128 36.17 47.52 -35.97
CA LEU A 128 36.71 48.87 -36.23
C LEU A 128 36.60 49.27 -37.71
N GLY A 129 36.87 48.34 -38.65
CA GLY A 129 36.72 48.57 -40.07
C GLY A 129 35.27 48.84 -40.54
N TYR A 130 34.28 48.41 -39.79
CA TYR A 130 32.87 48.58 -40.10
C TYR A 130 32.18 49.66 -39.24
N GLU A 131 32.88 50.38 -38.38
CA GLU A 131 32.29 51.31 -37.41
C GLU A 131 31.48 52.46 -38.06
N SER A 132 31.98 53.05 -39.15
CA SER A 132 31.27 54.10 -39.89
C SER A 132 29.99 53.55 -40.54
N LEU A 133 30.04 52.39 -41.13
CA LEU A 133 28.93 51.75 -41.80
C LEU A 133 27.84 51.33 -40.80
N LEU A 134 28.18 50.95 -39.59
CA LEU A 134 27.25 50.61 -38.53
C LEU A 134 26.48 51.81 -37.98
N LYS A 135 27.04 53.01 -38.03
CA LYS A 135 26.38 54.24 -37.57
C LYS A 135 25.21 54.67 -38.49
N GLU A 136 25.21 54.23 -39.74
CA GLU A 136 24.19 54.55 -40.76
C GLU A 136 23.07 53.48 -40.84
N LYS A 137 23.19 52.40 -40.13
CA LYS A 137 22.26 51.26 -40.15
C LYS A 137 21.27 51.31 -39.00
N THR A 138 20.09 50.66 -39.22
CA THR A 138 19.15 50.39 -38.12
C THR A 138 19.76 49.46 -37.12
N ALA A 139 19.28 49.48 -35.88
CA ALA A 139 19.78 48.61 -34.80
C ALA A 139 19.73 47.11 -35.20
N GLN A 140 18.71 46.68 -35.92
CA GLN A 140 18.57 45.30 -36.37
C GLN A 140 19.58 44.90 -37.46
N GLU A 141 19.84 45.77 -38.42
CA GLU A 141 20.85 45.57 -39.47
C GLU A 141 22.26 45.60 -38.89
N ALA A 142 22.55 46.53 -37.94
CA ALA A 142 23.82 46.60 -37.25
C ALA A 142 24.11 45.31 -36.46
N GLU A 143 23.12 44.74 -35.78
CA GLU A 143 23.26 43.46 -35.09
C GLU A 143 23.51 42.30 -36.05
N ALA A 144 22.84 42.25 -37.18
CA ALA A 144 23.07 41.24 -38.21
C ALA A 144 24.52 41.31 -38.75
N VAL A 145 25.09 42.51 -38.92
CA VAL A 145 26.47 42.68 -39.33
C VAL A 145 27.43 42.21 -38.23
N ARG A 146 27.17 42.56 -36.97
CA ARG A 146 27.98 42.06 -35.82
C ARG A 146 28.00 40.53 -35.73
N GLN A 147 26.85 39.91 -35.94
CA GLN A 147 26.73 38.44 -35.97
C GLN A 147 27.57 37.83 -37.11
N LYS A 148 27.52 38.42 -38.30
CA LYS A 148 28.37 37.99 -39.42
C LYS A 148 29.87 38.12 -39.09
N LEU A 149 30.29 39.23 -38.47
CA LEU A 149 31.68 39.44 -38.07
C LEU A 149 32.13 38.48 -36.97
N LYS A 150 31.26 38.18 -35.98
CA LYS A 150 31.50 37.12 -34.99
C LYS A 150 31.68 35.76 -35.64
N ALA A 151 30.83 35.43 -36.65
CA ALA A 151 30.93 34.17 -37.37
C ALA A 151 32.22 34.08 -38.20
N SER A 152 32.59 35.17 -38.94
CA SER A 152 33.81 35.19 -39.73
C SER A 152 35.11 35.10 -38.93
N SER A 153 35.15 35.69 -37.71
CA SER A 153 36.28 35.58 -36.82
C SER A 153 36.37 34.20 -36.10
N GLY A 154 35.37 33.36 -36.25
CA GLY A 154 35.28 32.07 -35.55
C GLY A 154 34.84 32.18 -34.08
N LEU A 155 34.53 33.38 -33.56
CA LEU A 155 34.18 33.62 -32.16
C LEU A 155 32.91 32.85 -31.73
N LEU A 156 31.87 32.80 -32.63
CA LEU A 156 30.65 32.08 -32.34
C LEU A 156 30.87 30.57 -32.16
N ALA A 157 31.73 29.94 -32.99
CA ALA A 157 32.06 28.53 -32.85
C ALA A 157 32.76 28.22 -31.54
N LEU A 158 33.73 29.04 -31.17
CA LEU A 158 34.48 28.90 -29.91
C LEU A 158 33.61 29.18 -28.66
N GLU A 159 32.63 30.08 -28.75
CA GLU A 159 31.63 30.26 -27.67
C GLU A 159 30.78 29.01 -27.48
N LEU A 160 30.39 28.32 -28.57
CA LEU A 160 29.68 27.08 -28.49
C LEU A 160 30.54 25.93 -27.92
N ASP A 161 31.77 25.77 -28.43
CA ASP A 161 32.71 24.76 -27.96
C ASP A 161 32.99 24.90 -26.45
N LEU A 162 33.15 26.14 -25.97
CA LEU A 162 33.34 26.43 -24.56
C LEU A 162 32.10 26.00 -23.73
N LYS A 163 30.90 26.29 -24.20
CA LYS A 163 29.65 25.92 -23.55
C LYS A 163 29.45 24.40 -23.50
N GLU A 164 29.85 23.69 -24.55
CA GLU A 164 29.81 22.21 -24.58
C GLU A 164 30.79 21.62 -23.56
N LEU A 165 32.02 22.14 -23.52
CA LEU A 165 33.03 21.70 -22.57
C LEU A 165 32.65 22.01 -21.12
N GLU A 166 32.01 23.14 -20.83
CA GLU A 166 31.49 23.46 -19.50
C GLU A 166 30.40 22.50 -19.05
N ARG A 167 29.52 22.03 -19.98
CA ARG A 167 28.56 20.96 -19.68
C ARG A 167 29.26 19.64 -19.38
N GLU A 168 30.29 19.27 -20.14
CA GLU A 168 31.08 18.06 -19.90
C GLU A 168 31.79 18.11 -18.54
N LEU A 169 32.40 19.24 -18.16
CA LEU A 169 32.96 19.50 -16.85
C LEU A 169 31.90 19.42 -15.73
N SER A 170 30.71 19.95 -15.94
CA SER A 170 29.64 19.87 -14.95
C SER A 170 29.19 18.45 -14.66
N ARG A 171 29.20 17.59 -15.68
CA ARG A 171 28.89 16.16 -15.58
C ARG A 171 30.01 15.32 -14.97
N SER A 172 31.21 15.88 -14.85
CA SER A 172 32.33 15.21 -14.17
C SER A 172 32.22 15.24 -12.64
N SER A 173 31.22 15.94 -12.12
CA SER A 173 30.90 15.96 -10.69
C SER A 173 29.52 15.33 -10.45
N LEU A 174 29.51 14.19 -9.78
CA LEU A 174 28.27 13.51 -9.38
C LEU A 174 27.71 14.17 -8.13
N LYS A 175 26.54 14.78 -8.26
CA LYS A 175 25.83 15.44 -7.16
C LYS A 175 24.53 14.71 -6.84
N ALA A 176 24.15 14.75 -5.55
CA ALA A 176 22.86 14.22 -5.10
C ALA A 176 21.69 15.00 -5.71
N PRO A 177 20.71 14.35 -6.36
CA PRO A 177 19.54 15.04 -6.91
C PRO A 177 18.56 15.48 -5.82
N ILE A 178 18.55 14.79 -4.67
CA ILE A 178 17.66 15.04 -3.53
C ILE A 178 18.40 14.86 -2.19
N ASP A 179 17.77 15.29 -1.11
CA ASP A 179 18.14 14.86 0.25
C ASP A 179 17.76 13.38 0.43
N GLY A 180 18.70 12.56 0.90
CA GLY A 180 18.42 11.15 1.03
C GLY A 180 19.52 10.30 1.62
N ILE A 181 19.35 9.01 1.51
CA ILE A 181 20.34 7.99 1.92
C ILE A 181 20.80 7.22 0.70
N LEU A 182 22.11 6.99 0.61
CA LEU A 182 22.71 6.18 -0.43
C LEU A 182 22.57 4.68 -0.11
N ALA A 183 22.20 3.91 -1.11
CA ALA A 183 22.10 2.45 -1.05
C ALA A 183 22.67 1.81 -2.30
N GLN A 184 22.99 0.52 -2.22
CA GLN A 184 23.52 -0.27 -3.35
C GLN A 184 24.70 0.42 -4.06
N VAL A 185 25.59 1.02 -3.28
CA VAL A 185 26.78 1.71 -3.81
C VAL A 185 27.74 0.71 -4.44
N GLN A 186 28.04 0.91 -5.73
CA GLN A 186 28.90 0.05 -6.54
C GLN A 186 30.22 0.72 -6.96
N ILE A 187 30.51 1.92 -6.42
CA ILE A 187 31.65 2.75 -6.80
C ILE A 187 32.58 3.03 -5.63
N GLN A 188 33.84 3.18 -5.96
CA GLN A 188 34.86 3.61 -5.02
C GLN A 188 35.93 4.48 -5.71
N LYS A 189 36.70 5.24 -4.93
CA LYS A 189 37.81 6.01 -5.44
C LYS A 189 38.80 5.13 -6.21
N GLY A 190 39.29 5.60 -7.36
CA GLY A 190 40.24 4.90 -8.21
C GLY A 190 39.61 3.91 -9.18
N MET A 191 38.26 3.72 -9.18
CA MET A 191 37.59 2.92 -10.21
C MET A 191 37.48 3.68 -11.52
N THR A 192 37.63 2.96 -12.64
CA THR A 192 37.26 3.43 -13.97
C THR A 192 35.80 3.07 -14.24
N ILE A 193 34.97 4.08 -14.48
CA ILE A 193 33.54 3.96 -14.74
C ILE A 193 33.30 4.08 -16.23
N ARG A 194 32.27 3.37 -16.72
CA ARG A 194 31.78 3.49 -18.10
C ARG A 194 30.48 4.29 -18.13
N ALA A 195 30.24 5.03 -19.20
CA ALA A 195 28.94 5.65 -19.42
C ALA A 195 27.82 4.60 -19.40
N GLY A 196 26.71 4.90 -18.73
CA GLY A 196 25.59 3.99 -18.52
C GLY A 196 25.76 2.97 -17.39
N GLN A 197 26.89 2.97 -16.69
CA GLN A 197 27.10 2.09 -15.55
C GLN A 197 26.28 2.58 -14.32
N GLU A 198 25.65 1.64 -13.61
CA GLU A 198 24.98 1.92 -12.33
C GLU A 198 26.00 2.28 -11.25
N LEU A 199 25.75 3.33 -10.51
CA LEU A 199 26.66 3.86 -9.50
C LEU A 199 26.16 3.61 -8.08
N TYR A 200 24.95 4.05 -7.78
CA TYR A 200 24.28 3.91 -6.49
C TYR A 200 22.80 4.22 -6.64
N ARG A 201 22.02 3.84 -5.63
CA ARG A 201 20.64 4.32 -5.44
C ARG A 201 20.61 5.41 -4.37
N ILE A 202 19.72 6.38 -4.55
CA ILE A 202 19.40 7.38 -3.53
C ILE A 202 17.89 7.35 -3.26
N TYR A 203 17.51 7.44 -2.01
CA TYR A 203 16.09 7.48 -1.64
C TYR A 203 15.84 8.47 -0.50
N SER A 204 14.64 9.06 -0.48
CA SER A 204 14.20 9.94 0.60
C SER A 204 13.91 9.12 1.86
N ALA A 205 14.67 9.36 2.93
CA ALA A 205 14.53 8.60 4.17
C ALA A 205 13.37 9.08 5.06
N ASP A 206 12.96 10.32 4.92
CA ASP A 206 11.98 10.95 5.78
C ASP A 206 10.54 10.86 5.21
N ASP A 207 10.39 10.42 3.95
CA ASP A 207 9.10 10.27 3.27
C ASP A 207 8.91 8.81 2.79
N LEU A 208 8.63 7.94 3.77
CA LEU A 208 8.36 6.52 3.53
C LEU A 208 6.86 6.24 3.59
N TYR A 209 6.43 5.27 2.81
CA TYR A 209 5.07 4.74 2.84
C TYR A 209 5.07 3.22 2.76
N LEU A 210 4.00 2.60 3.26
CA LEU A 210 3.72 1.20 3.02
C LEU A 210 2.89 1.10 1.73
N GLU A 211 3.44 0.47 0.71
CA GLU A 211 2.69 0.00 -0.44
C GLU A 211 2.09 -1.35 -0.10
N ALA A 212 0.79 -1.39 0.11
CA ALA A 212 0.09 -2.55 0.62
C ALA A 212 -1.11 -2.92 -0.25
N LYS A 213 -1.56 -4.15 -0.11
CA LYS A 213 -2.75 -4.66 -0.78
C LYS A 213 -3.88 -4.86 0.21
N VAL A 214 -5.09 -4.54 -0.22
CA VAL A 214 -6.36 -4.74 0.49
C VAL A 214 -7.34 -5.48 -0.41
N LEU A 215 -8.37 -6.12 0.17
CA LEU A 215 -9.41 -6.79 -0.61
C LEU A 215 -10.32 -5.76 -1.29
N GLU A 216 -10.80 -6.09 -2.50
CA GLU A 216 -11.80 -5.28 -3.22
C GLU A 216 -13.08 -5.10 -2.41
N SER A 217 -13.49 -6.12 -1.65
CA SER A 217 -14.66 -6.06 -0.76
C SER A 217 -14.57 -4.97 0.31
N ASP A 218 -13.36 -4.57 0.68
CA ASP A 218 -13.12 -3.54 1.69
C ASP A 218 -13.12 -2.12 1.11
N LEU A 219 -13.05 -1.98 -0.22
CA LEU A 219 -12.98 -0.69 -0.91
C LEU A 219 -14.08 0.31 -0.48
N PRO A 220 -15.37 -0.08 -0.34
CA PRO A 220 -16.41 0.84 0.08
C PRO A 220 -16.18 1.46 1.48
N LEU A 221 -15.35 0.83 2.30
CA LEU A 221 -15.00 1.25 3.65
C LEU A 221 -13.81 2.20 3.70
N LEU A 222 -13.03 2.28 2.62
CA LEU A 222 -11.80 3.04 2.57
C LEU A 222 -12.02 4.48 2.09
N LYS A 223 -11.39 5.41 2.80
CA LYS A 223 -11.37 6.84 2.43
C LYS A 223 -9.97 7.39 2.66
N ILE A 224 -9.47 8.16 1.71
CA ILE A 224 -8.20 8.88 1.85
C ILE A 224 -8.23 9.74 3.12
N GLY A 225 -7.13 9.74 3.87
CA GLY A 225 -6.98 10.44 5.15
C GLY A 225 -7.28 9.60 6.39
N GLN A 226 -7.83 8.38 6.25
CA GLN A 226 -8.05 7.49 7.39
C GLN A 226 -6.75 7.19 8.13
N ALA A 227 -6.84 7.15 9.46
CA ALA A 227 -5.72 6.76 10.30
C ALA A 227 -5.48 5.25 10.20
N ALA A 228 -4.21 4.88 10.18
CA ALA A 228 -3.79 3.49 10.20
C ALA A 228 -2.63 3.29 11.18
N ILE A 229 -2.49 2.10 11.68
CA ILE A 229 -1.37 1.67 12.52
C ILE A 229 -0.58 0.63 11.73
N LEU A 230 0.71 0.88 11.58
CA LEU A 230 1.61 0.01 10.84
C LEU A 230 2.56 -0.70 11.81
N LYS A 231 2.82 -1.98 11.54
CA LYS A 231 3.80 -2.79 12.25
C LYS A 231 4.72 -3.47 11.24
N SER A 232 6.03 -3.32 11.44
CA SER A 232 7.03 -4.04 10.63
C SER A 232 7.20 -5.46 11.14
N VAL A 233 7.40 -6.41 10.23
CA VAL A 233 7.70 -7.80 10.58
C VAL A 233 9.02 -7.90 11.38
N ALA A 234 9.99 -7.04 11.07
CA ALA A 234 11.27 -7.01 11.78
C ALA A 234 11.18 -6.45 13.21
N SER A 235 10.12 -5.68 13.53
CA SER A 235 9.93 -5.06 14.84
C SER A 235 8.44 -5.02 15.21
N PRO A 236 7.82 -6.17 15.53
CA PRO A 236 6.37 -6.27 15.73
C PRO A 236 5.86 -5.49 16.95
N ASN A 237 6.73 -5.18 17.89
CA ASN A 237 6.42 -4.42 19.10
C ASN A 237 6.41 -2.90 18.88
N ILE A 238 6.91 -2.43 17.74
CA ILE A 238 6.93 -0.99 17.39
C ILE A 238 5.78 -0.71 16.44
N SER A 239 4.91 0.22 16.84
CA SER A 239 3.80 0.69 16.03
C SER A 239 4.12 2.06 15.45
N TYR A 240 3.84 2.25 14.17
CA TYR A 240 4.01 3.51 13.46
C TYR A 240 2.65 4.08 13.10
N ASN A 241 2.41 5.33 13.45
CA ASN A 241 1.21 6.03 12.99
C ASN A 241 1.34 6.30 11.49
N SER A 242 0.29 5.97 10.76
CA SER A 242 0.22 6.19 9.32
C SER A 242 -1.16 6.69 8.91
N ARG A 243 -1.28 7.11 7.66
CA ARG A 243 -2.55 7.53 7.07
C ARG A 243 -2.67 6.98 5.65
N LEU A 244 -3.86 6.55 5.30
CA LEU A 244 -4.20 6.20 3.93
C LEU A 244 -4.07 7.44 3.03
N SER A 245 -3.06 7.45 2.16
CA SER A 245 -2.73 8.57 1.28
C SER A 245 -3.22 8.38 -0.15
N SER A 246 -3.30 7.13 -0.61
CA SER A 246 -3.72 6.81 -1.97
C SER A 246 -4.38 5.45 -2.03
N ILE A 247 -5.33 5.31 -2.96
CA ILE A 247 -5.98 4.05 -3.36
C ILE A 247 -5.82 3.96 -4.87
N ASP A 248 -5.23 2.89 -5.37
CA ASP A 248 -5.11 2.63 -6.80
C ASP A 248 -6.51 2.30 -7.36
N PRO A 249 -6.95 2.93 -8.47
CA PRO A 249 -8.25 2.63 -9.07
C PRO A 249 -8.28 1.29 -9.83
N ILE A 250 -7.22 0.49 -9.77
CA ILE A 250 -7.09 -0.78 -10.49
C ILE A 250 -7.17 -1.94 -9.50
N VAL A 251 -8.06 -2.90 -9.78
CA VAL A 251 -8.14 -4.19 -9.09
C VAL A 251 -7.27 -5.20 -9.85
N ASP A 252 -6.42 -5.93 -9.15
CA ASP A 252 -5.60 -6.97 -9.76
C ASP A 252 -6.39 -8.27 -10.02
N GLU A 253 -5.77 -9.23 -10.72
CA GLU A 253 -6.36 -10.53 -11.07
C GLU A 253 -6.77 -11.40 -9.85
N HIS A 254 -6.29 -11.04 -8.66
CA HIS A 254 -6.61 -11.72 -7.40
C HIS A 254 -7.68 -10.99 -6.57
N GLY A 255 -8.32 -9.94 -7.11
CA GLY A 255 -9.30 -9.14 -6.39
C GLY A 255 -8.68 -8.26 -5.30
N LEU A 256 -7.42 -7.84 -5.49
CA LEU A 256 -6.71 -6.97 -4.55
C LEU A 256 -6.49 -5.58 -5.16
N ILE A 257 -6.52 -4.57 -4.30
CA ILE A 257 -6.30 -3.17 -4.64
C ILE A 257 -5.04 -2.68 -3.93
N ASN A 258 -4.17 -1.98 -4.65
CA ASN A 258 -3.01 -1.34 -4.05
C ASN A 258 -3.42 -0.07 -3.31
N VAL A 259 -2.93 0.08 -2.08
CA VAL A 259 -3.10 1.27 -1.26
C VAL A 259 -1.76 1.74 -0.74
N GLN A 260 -1.65 3.05 -0.47
CA GLN A 260 -0.47 3.63 0.12
C GLN A 260 -0.79 4.20 1.50
N LEU A 261 -0.06 3.76 2.51
CA LEU A 261 -0.14 4.28 3.86
C LEU A 261 1.10 5.13 4.16
N LYS A 262 0.95 6.45 4.14
CA LYS A 262 2.02 7.39 4.46
C LYS A 262 2.39 7.29 5.94
N ILE A 263 3.68 7.05 6.23
CA ILE A 263 4.18 6.81 7.58
C ILE A 263 4.58 8.14 8.21
N GLN A 264 4.14 8.36 9.45
CA GLN A 264 4.57 9.50 10.24
C GLN A 264 5.83 9.10 11.02
N HIS A 265 6.91 9.89 10.86
CA HIS A 265 8.18 9.65 11.54
C HIS A 265 8.76 8.23 11.33
N PRO A 266 9.17 7.87 10.10
CA PRO A 266 9.60 6.52 9.74
C PRO A 266 11.01 6.17 10.28
N ARG A 267 11.19 6.21 11.60
CA ARG A 267 12.48 5.86 12.22
C ARG A 267 12.69 4.35 12.21
N ASN A 268 13.91 3.89 11.92
CA ASN A 268 14.30 2.48 11.93
C ASN A 268 13.56 1.59 10.93
N LEU A 269 12.98 2.18 9.89
CA LEU A 269 12.41 1.45 8.75
C LEU A 269 13.36 1.50 7.57
N LEU A 270 13.56 0.36 6.90
CA LEU A 270 14.35 0.26 5.68
C LEU A 270 13.45 -0.04 4.49
N LEU A 271 13.86 0.40 3.30
CA LEU A 271 13.18 0.05 2.06
C LEU A 271 13.12 -1.46 1.87
N GLY A 272 12.00 -1.94 1.34
CA GLY A 272 11.76 -3.36 1.08
C GLY A 272 11.36 -4.18 2.30
N MET A 273 11.36 -3.62 3.54
CA MET A 273 10.83 -4.31 4.71
C MET A 273 9.36 -4.65 4.51
N ASN A 274 8.98 -5.89 4.88
CA ASN A 274 7.59 -6.28 4.95
C ASN A 274 6.94 -5.68 6.20
N ALA A 275 5.73 -5.18 6.01
CA ALA A 275 4.93 -4.62 7.10
C ALA A 275 3.44 -4.88 6.88
N SER A 276 2.69 -4.87 7.98
CA SER A 276 1.24 -4.88 7.98
C SER A 276 0.69 -3.54 8.47
N GLY A 277 -0.41 -3.12 7.91
CA GLY A 277 -1.14 -1.92 8.29
C GLY A 277 -2.58 -2.27 8.66
N GLU A 278 -3.06 -1.71 9.75
CA GLU A 278 -4.45 -1.77 10.19
C GLU A 278 -5.09 -0.42 9.95
N ILE A 279 -5.93 -0.31 8.91
CA ILE A 279 -6.64 0.92 8.57
C ILE A 279 -7.89 1.02 9.42
N LYS A 280 -8.03 2.08 10.21
CA LYS A 280 -9.19 2.31 11.07
C LYS A 280 -10.37 2.79 10.25
N VAL A 281 -11.43 2.01 10.23
CA VAL A 281 -12.67 2.36 9.54
C VAL A 281 -13.73 2.68 10.59
N PRO A 282 -14.19 3.93 10.70
CA PRO A 282 -15.32 4.27 11.56
C PRO A 282 -16.59 3.69 10.96
N GLN A 283 -17.24 2.79 11.68
CA GLN A 283 -18.53 2.23 11.28
C GLN A 283 -19.70 2.93 11.99
N LYS A 284 -20.91 2.71 11.46
CA LYS A 284 -22.15 3.16 12.10
C LYS A 284 -22.29 2.50 13.47
N ARG A 285 -22.99 3.14 14.38
CA ARG A 285 -23.36 2.54 15.66
C ARG A 285 -24.20 1.30 15.40
N GLY A 286 -23.79 0.16 15.92
CA GLY A 286 -24.46 -1.13 15.83
C GLY A 286 -24.56 -1.77 17.21
N ILE A 287 -25.46 -2.76 17.35
CA ILE A 287 -25.51 -3.60 18.55
C ILE A 287 -24.37 -4.61 18.45
N LEU A 288 -23.41 -4.51 19.37
CA LEU A 288 -22.27 -5.42 19.41
C LEU A 288 -22.50 -6.48 20.47
N VAL A 289 -22.19 -7.72 20.09
CA VAL A 289 -22.21 -8.88 20.97
C VAL A 289 -20.89 -9.62 20.88
N PRO A 290 -20.39 -10.26 21.94
CA PRO A 290 -19.24 -11.15 21.84
C PRO A 290 -19.51 -12.26 20.82
N ARG A 291 -18.49 -12.65 20.05
CA ARG A 291 -18.62 -13.68 19.01
C ARG A 291 -19.17 -15.01 19.55
N ASN A 292 -18.79 -15.38 20.76
CA ASN A 292 -19.26 -16.59 21.43
C ASN A 292 -20.72 -16.55 21.86
N ALA A 293 -21.38 -15.39 21.84
CA ALA A 293 -22.82 -15.25 22.06
C ALA A 293 -23.65 -15.71 20.86
N VAL A 294 -23.07 -15.71 19.64
CA VAL A 294 -23.75 -16.09 18.40
C VAL A 294 -23.52 -17.58 18.12
N VAL A 295 -24.59 -18.36 18.06
CA VAL A 295 -24.55 -19.78 17.73
C VAL A 295 -25.39 -20.09 16.51
N LEU A 296 -25.07 -21.15 15.78
CA LEU A 296 -25.86 -21.59 14.63
C LEU A 296 -26.93 -22.60 15.07
N ARG A 297 -28.20 -22.36 14.71
CA ARG A 297 -29.32 -23.29 14.85
C ARG A 297 -30.01 -23.40 13.51
N ASN A 298 -30.16 -24.65 13.04
CA ASN A 298 -30.74 -24.92 11.73
C ASN A 298 -30.10 -24.09 10.61
N ASN A 299 -28.75 -23.94 10.66
CA ASN A 299 -27.96 -23.16 9.74
C ASN A 299 -28.27 -21.64 9.73
N ARG A 300 -28.88 -21.14 10.81
CA ARG A 300 -29.20 -19.71 10.99
C ARG A 300 -28.54 -19.19 12.28
N PRO A 301 -28.00 -17.97 12.29
CA PRO A 301 -27.42 -17.37 13.48
C PRO A 301 -28.51 -17.03 14.51
N VAL A 302 -28.25 -17.36 15.76
CA VAL A 302 -29.14 -17.18 16.90
C VAL A 302 -28.35 -16.60 18.07
N VAL A 303 -28.95 -15.65 18.79
CA VAL A 303 -28.47 -15.16 20.08
C VAL A 303 -29.51 -15.49 21.13
N PHE A 304 -29.06 -16.03 22.28
CA PHE A 304 -29.91 -16.28 23.42
C PHE A 304 -29.98 -15.05 24.32
N THR A 305 -31.20 -14.57 24.61
CA THR A 305 -31.45 -13.55 25.63
C THR A 305 -31.91 -14.23 26.93
N CYS A 306 -31.56 -13.62 28.06
CA CYS A 306 -32.03 -14.02 29.38
C CYS A 306 -33.19 -13.11 29.81
N GLU A 307 -34.42 -13.65 29.82
CA GLU A 307 -35.61 -12.93 30.25
C GLU A 307 -36.30 -13.73 31.36
N GLU A 308 -36.48 -13.11 32.52
CA GLU A 308 -37.13 -13.71 33.70
C GLU A 308 -36.54 -15.08 34.11
N GLY A 309 -35.21 -15.27 33.95
CA GLY A 309 -34.55 -16.54 34.26
C GLY A 309 -34.73 -17.64 33.20
N LEU A 310 -35.27 -17.31 32.04
CA LEU A 310 -35.44 -18.20 30.92
C LEU A 310 -34.55 -17.79 29.74
N ALA A 311 -33.95 -18.76 29.06
CA ALA A 311 -33.19 -18.53 27.84
C ALA A 311 -34.10 -18.49 26.63
N LYS A 312 -34.25 -17.33 26.01
CA LYS A 312 -35.01 -17.18 24.76
C LYS A 312 -34.07 -17.06 23.58
N TRP A 313 -34.18 -17.89 22.60
CA TRP A 313 -33.41 -17.76 21.37
C TRP A 313 -34.06 -16.75 20.44
N ASN A 314 -33.22 -15.90 19.83
CA ASN A 314 -33.65 -14.92 18.83
C ASN A 314 -32.83 -15.17 17.56
N TYR A 315 -33.52 -15.38 16.43
CA TYR A 315 -32.85 -15.36 15.15
C TYR A 315 -32.34 -13.94 14.87
N VAL A 316 -31.08 -13.85 14.48
CA VAL A 316 -30.45 -12.56 14.25
C VAL A 316 -29.86 -12.49 12.84
N THR A 317 -29.78 -11.26 12.32
CA THR A 317 -29.00 -10.95 11.13
C THR A 317 -27.68 -10.36 11.60
N THR A 318 -26.57 -11.02 11.26
CA THR A 318 -25.24 -10.58 11.63
C THR A 318 -24.68 -9.63 10.57
N GLY A 319 -23.97 -8.62 11.00
CA GLY A 319 -23.18 -7.71 10.16
C GLY A 319 -21.70 -8.07 10.17
N THR A 320 -20.84 -7.07 10.36
CA THR A 320 -19.38 -7.22 10.36
C THR A 320 -18.89 -7.84 11.67
N GLU A 321 -17.78 -8.62 11.61
CA GLU A 321 -17.09 -9.17 12.80
C GLU A 321 -15.61 -8.77 12.83
N ASN A 322 -15.03 -8.67 14.03
CA ASN A 322 -13.60 -8.36 14.23
C ASN A 322 -12.83 -9.45 14.99
N GLY A 323 -13.37 -10.67 15.03
CA GLY A 323 -12.78 -11.79 15.75
C GLY A 323 -13.18 -11.88 17.24
N GLU A 324 -13.40 -10.77 17.92
CA GLU A 324 -13.85 -10.71 19.34
C GLU A 324 -15.36 -10.43 19.43
N SER A 325 -15.85 -9.54 18.62
CA SER A 325 -17.24 -9.07 18.61
C SER A 325 -17.87 -9.17 17.23
N MET A 326 -19.18 -9.35 17.22
CA MET A 326 -20.01 -9.41 16.01
C MET A 326 -21.13 -8.36 16.08
N GLU A 327 -21.34 -7.66 14.98
CA GLU A 327 -22.45 -6.72 14.84
C GLU A 327 -23.74 -7.48 14.59
N ILE A 328 -24.79 -7.11 15.30
CA ILE A 328 -26.15 -7.58 15.05
C ILE A 328 -26.94 -6.44 14.44
N THR A 329 -27.39 -6.63 13.20
CA THR A 329 -28.19 -5.63 12.48
C THR A 329 -29.68 -5.74 12.78
N GLU A 330 -30.17 -6.98 13.02
CA GLU A 330 -31.57 -7.26 13.32
C GLU A 330 -31.69 -8.45 14.28
N GLY A 331 -32.78 -8.50 15.05
CA GLY A 331 -33.18 -9.66 15.87
C GLY A 331 -33.06 -9.45 17.38
N ILE A 332 -32.27 -8.48 17.88
CA ILE A 332 -32.21 -8.10 19.29
C ILE A 332 -32.26 -6.59 19.45
N LYS A 333 -32.59 -6.12 20.65
CA LYS A 333 -32.63 -4.69 20.99
C LYS A 333 -31.40 -4.31 21.82
N SER A 334 -30.97 -3.06 21.71
CA SER A 334 -29.99 -2.51 22.64
C SER A 334 -30.52 -2.55 24.08
N GLY A 335 -29.69 -2.99 25.01
CA GLY A 335 -30.06 -3.24 26.39
C GLY A 335 -30.54 -4.66 26.68
N SER A 336 -30.69 -5.52 25.65
CA SER A 336 -31.01 -6.94 25.85
C SER A 336 -29.88 -7.65 26.60
N GLU A 337 -30.22 -8.46 27.56
CA GLU A 337 -29.26 -9.29 28.29
C GLU A 337 -29.03 -10.58 27.52
N ILE A 338 -27.83 -10.76 26.97
CA ILE A 338 -27.46 -11.89 26.13
C ILE A 338 -26.65 -12.93 26.89
N ILE A 339 -26.83 -14.19 26.55
CA ILE A 339 -26.09 -15.31 27.17
C ILE A 339 -24.83 -15.58 26.33
N VAL A 340 -23.67 -15.52 26.99
CA VAL A 340 -22.35 -15.66 26.31
C VAL A 340 -21.67 -17.00 26.57
N THR A 341 -22.16 -17.78 27.55
CA THR A 341 -21.60 -19.11 27.87
C THR A 341 -22.68 -20.18 27.87
N ASN A 342 -22.30 -21.46 27.61
CA ASN A 342 -23.18 -22.63 27.60
C ASN A 342 -24.39 -22.55 26.66
N ASN A 343 -24.38 -21.60 25.74
CA ASN A 343 -25.46 -21.31 24.81
C ASN A 343 -25.70 -22.41 23.75
N ILE A 344 -24.67 -23.22 23.44
CA ILE A 344 -24.77 -24.33 22.48
C ILE A 344 -25.77 -25.41 22.96
N GLN A 345 -25.89 -25.62 24.27
CA GLN A 345 -26.71 -26.67 24.86
C GLN A 345 -28.12 -26.17 25.24
N LEU A 346 -28.38 -24.85 25.15
CA LEU A 346 -29.64 -24.26 25.57
C LEU A 346 -30.78 -24.58 24.58
N ALA A 347 -31.93 -24.94 25.13
CA ALA A 347 -33.18 -24.97 24.39
C ALA A 347 -33.95 -23.65 24.59
N HIS A 348 -34.94 -23.41 23.74
CA HIS A 348 -35.84 -22.27 23.92
C HIS A 348 -36.65 -22.41 25.21
N ASN A 349 -36.77 -21.37 25.99
CA ASN A 349 -37.39 -21.34 27.32
C ASN A 349 -36.72 -22.25 28.35
N ALA A 350 -35.47 -22.65 28.16
CA ALA A 350 -34.73 -23.38 29.20
C ALA A 350 -34.51 -22.52 30.43
N PRO A 351 -34.72 -23.01 31.67
CA PRO A 351 -34.42 -22.26 32.87
C PRO A 351 -32.92 -22.14 33.04
N VAL A 352 -32.45 -20.91 33.29
CA VAL A 352 -31.03 -20.58 33.46
C VAL A 352 -30.83 -19.81 34.74
N LYS A 353 -29.64 -19.97 35.34
CA LYS A 353 -29.21 -19.24 36.52
C LYS A 353 -27.96 -18.44 36.18
N LYS A 354 -28.01 -17.16 36.42
CA LYS A 354 -26.84 -16.27 36.27
C LYS A 354 -25.76 -16.68 37.27
N GLN A 355 -24.53 -16.69 36.79
CA GLN A 355 -23.34 -16.98 37.59
C GLN A 355 -22.85 -15.71 38.31
#